data_6bc4cf35b7cef127abfc694d2296dd7c
#
_entry.id   6bc4cf35b7cef127abfc694d2296dd7c
#
_cell.length_a   1.000
_cell.length_b   1.000
_cell.length_c   1.000
_cell.angle_alpha   90.00
_cell.angle_beta   90.00
_cell.angle_gamma   90.00
#
_symmetry.space_group_name_H-M   'P 1'
#
loop_
_entity.id
_entity.type
_entity.pdbx_description
1 polymer ?
#
loop_
_entity_poly.entity_id
_entity_poly.type
_entity_poly.pdbx_seq_one_letter_code
_entity_poly.pdbx_strand_id
1 'polypeptide(L)'
;MNRWLICALLSLVVFEVGGNGMVVRAGDGVSQSADKSGVGTVVPARPAGDGGRGEGLYNASCIVCHGPQATGGIGPRLAGNPVLSNEQAFWKVVYEGRHVMPPLKDAITEQQMADIRAWLKTLR
;
A
#
# COMPACT_ATOMS: atom_id res chain seq x y z
N MET A 1 -49.39 -9.75 22.81
CA MET A 1 -49.56 -8.90 24.00
C MET A 1 -48.16 -8.49 24.45
N ASN A 2 -47.98 -7.23 24.70
CA ASN A 2 -46.82 -6.49 25.16
C ASN A 2 -45.96 -5.90 24.00
N ARG A 3 -46.30 -4.79 23.51
CA ARG A 3 -46.37 -3.39 24.02
C ARG A 3 -45.07 -3.00 24.73
N TRP A 4 -44.12 -2.51 23.96
CA TRP A 4 -43.14 -1.58 24.51
C TRP A 4 -43.26 -0.25 23.80
N LEU A 5 -43.90 0.62 24.49
CA LEU A 5 -44.07 2.03 24.20
C LEU A 5 -42.79 2.78 24.62
N ILE A 6 -42.26 3.59 23.73
CA ILE A 6 -41.88 4.99 23.89
C ILE A 6 -40.75 5.27 24.91
N CYS A 7 -39.65 5.78 24.42
CA CYS A 7 -39.10 7.03 24.94
C CYS A 7 -38.29 7.74 23.84
N ALA A 8 -39.00 8.66 23.21
CA ALA A 8 -38.36 9.73 22.44
C ALA A 8 -37.77 10.72 23.44
N LEU A 9 -36.48 10.90 23.43
CA LEU A 9 -35.84 12.07 23.98
C LEU A 9 -35.02 12.74 22.89
N LEU A 10 -35.63 13.76 22.32
CA LEU A 10 -34.97 14.80 21.56
C LEU A 10 -33.90 15.45 22.44
N SER A 11 -32.64 15.24 22.13
CA SER A 11 -31.58 16.13 22.57
C SER A 11 -31.22 17.06 21.40
N LEU A 12 -31.83 18.21 21.40
CA LEU A 12 -31.41 19.38 20.63
C LEU A 12 -30.05 19.82 21.13
N VAL A 13 -28.99 19.44 20.42
CA VAL A 13 -27.68 20.09 20.58
C VAL A 13 -27.65 21.29 19.65
N VAL A 14 -27.92 22.45 20.22
CA VAL A 14 -27.65 23.73 19.60
C VAL A 14 -26.14 23.89 19.50
N PHE A 15 -25.59 23.78 18.30
CA PHE A 15 -24.19 24.09 18.04
C PHE A 15 -24.10 25.59 17.77
N GLU A 16 -23.64 26.32 18.79
CA GLU A 16 -23.32 27.73 18.65
C GLU A 16 -22.11 27.91 17.73
N VAL A 17 -22.33 28.56 16.61
CA VAL A 17 -21.29 29.02 15.68
C VAL A 17 -20.61 30.24 16.32
N GLY A 18 -19.57 29.97 17.09
CA GLY A 18 -18.63 30.99 17.55
C GLY A 18 -17.66 31.32 16.41
N GLY A 19 -17.85 32.46 15.76
CA GLY A 19 -16.90 32.98 14.81
C GLY A 19 -15.60 33.40 15.49
N ASN A 20 -14.49 32.77 15.13
CA ASN A 20 -13.16 33.33 15.31
C ASN A 20 -12.47 33.35 13.97
N GLY A 21 -12.38 34.54 13.42
CA GLY A 21 -11.61 34.85 12.24
C GLY A 21 -10.14 34.52 12.48
N MET A 22 -9.66 33.46 11.85
CA MET A 22 -8.23 33.16 11.81
C MET A 22 -7.66 33.87 10.58
N VAL A 23 -6.98 34.98 10.87
CA VAL A 23 -6.16 35.71 9.92
C VAL A 23 -5.09 34.77 9.39
N VAL A 24 -5.20 34.41 8.13
CA VAL A 24 -4.13 33.68 7.43
C VAL A 24 -3.00 34.68 7.21
N ARG A 25 -1.96 34.56 8.01
CA ARG A 25 -0.72 35.29 7.84
C ARG A 25 0.06 34.62 6.71
N ALA A 26 0.09 35.25 5.56
CA ALA A 26 1.04 34.97 4.50
C ALA A 26 2.43 35.36 5.02
N GLY A 27 3.34 34.44 5.04
CA GLY A 27 4.72 34.68 5.49
C GLY A 27 5.54 33.43 5.36
N ASP A 28 6.21 33.30 4.24
CA ASP A 28 7.62 33.07 4.06
C ASP A 28 8.19 31.68 4.40
N GLY A 29 8.89 31.17 3.40
CA GLY A 29 9.99 30.27 3.60
C GLY A 29 9.87 28.89 2.98
N VAL A 30 9.42 28.77 1.73
CA VAL A 30 9.82 27.60 0.94
C VAL A 30 11.24 27.83 0.48
N SER A 31 12.21 27.39 1.25
CA SER A 31 13.57 27.18 0.79
C SER A 31 13.56 26.06 -0.23
N GLN A 32 13.37 26.44 -1.49
CA GLN A 32 13.69 25.58 -2.63
C GLN A 32 15.21 25.52 -2.73
N SER A 33 15.80 24.51 -2.13
CA SER A 33 17.15 24.08 -2.51
C SER A 33 17.06 23.53 -3.91
N ALA A 34 17.35 24.37 -4.89
CA ALA A 34 17.56 23.97 -6.27
C ALA A 34 18.83 23.12 -6.33
N ASP A 35 18.70 21.81 -6.21
CA ASP A 35 19.74 20.90 -6.64
C ASP A 35 19.62 20.71 -8.16
N LYS A 36 20.50 21.37 -8.86
CA LYS A 36 20.75 21.18 -10.29
C LYS A 36 21.64 19.97 -10.45
N SER A 37 21.06 18.81 -10.66
CA SER A 37 21.80 17.69 -11.25
C SER A 37 20.88 16.67 -11.89
N GLY A 38 20.93 16.59 -13.20
CA GLY A 38 20.52 15.44 -13.97
C GLY A 38 19.09 15.49 -14.47
N VAL A 39 18.94 15.73 -15.77
CA VAL A 39 17.77 15.28 -16.55
C VAL A 39 17.75 13.75 -16.51
N GLY A 40 17.34 13.21 -15.36
CA GLY A 40 16.94 11.84 -15.20
C GLY A 40 15.47 11.75 -15.56
N THR A 41 15.13 10.88 -16.48
CA THR A 41 13.77 10.44 -16.74
C THR A 41 13.09 10.21 -15.39
N VAL A 42 12.14 11.06 -15.01
CA VAL A 42 11.39 10.89 -13.77
C VAL A 42 10.51 9.66 -13.94
N VAL A 43 11.06 8.51 -13.65
CA VAL A 43 10.26 7.29 -13.48
C VAL A 43 9.38 7.56 -12.27
N PRO A 44 8.06 7.55 -12.38
CA PRO A 44 7.19 7.79 -11.24
C PRO A 44 7.59 6.85 -10.12
N ALA A 45 7.88 7.42 -8.95
CA ALA A 45 8.26 6.63 -7.79
C ALA A 45 7.13 5.66 -7.44
N ARG A 46 7.47 4.40 -7.32
CA ARG A 46 6.50 3.38 -6.93
C ARG A 46 6.02 3.61 -5.50
N PRO A 47 4.78 3.25 -5.17
CA PRO A 47 4.25 3.46 -3.85
C PRO A 47 5.08 2.71 -2.80
N ALA A 48 5.24 3.32 -1.63
CA ALA A 48 5.81 2.64 -0.47
C ALA A 48 4.90 1.51 -0.02
N GLY A 49 5.47 0.33 0.25
CA GLY A 49 4.72 -0.84 0.70
C GLY A 49 4.57 -0.91 2.22
N ASP A 50 3.43 -1.41 2.67
CA ASP A 50 3.15 -1.73 4.07
C ASP A 50 3.21 -3.25 4.28
N GLY A 51 4.25 -3.72 4.97
CA GLY A 51 4.44 -5.15 5.23
C GLY A 51 3.35 -5.77 6.10
N GLY A 52 2.69 -4.98 6.94
CA GLY A 52 1.57 -5.48 7.77
C GLY A 52 0.37 -5.91 6.93
N ARG A 53 0.06 -5.16 5.87
CA ARG A 53 -0.98 -5.56 4.90
C ARG A 53 -0.48 -6.64 3.94
N GLY A 54 0.81 -6.66 3.66
CA GLY A 54 1.43 -7.53 2.68
C GLY A 54 1.25 -9.01 2.96
N GLU A 55 1.29 -9.43 4.21
CA GLU A 55 1.08 -10.83 4.60
C GLU A 55 -0.31 -11.34 4.23
N GLY A 56 -1.35 -10.59 4.56
CA GLY A 56 -2.73 -10.96 4.22
C GLY A 56 -2.94 -11.04 2.71
N LEU A 57 -2.41 -10.09 1.96
CA LEU A 57 -2.48 -10.06 0.50
C LEU A 57 -1.71 -11.23 -0.13
N TYR A 58 -0.52 -11.56 0.40
CA TYR A 58 0.25 -12.72 -0.03
C TYR A 58 -0.53 -14.02 0.18
N ASN A 59 -1.10 -14.21 1.36
CA ASN A 59 -1.88 -15.39 1.69
C ASN A 59 -3.14 -15.52 0.83
N ALA A 60 -3.71 -14.43 0.38
CA ALA A 60 -4.86 -14.43 -0.52
C ALA A 60 -4.52 -14.76 -1.97
N SER A 61 -3.30 -14.40 -2.44
CA SER A 61 -3.00 -14.38 -3.88
C SER A 61 -1.79 -15.22 -4.30
N CYS A 62 -0.84 -15.45 -3.41
CA CYS A 62 0.47 -16.00 -3.78
C CYS A 62 0.79 -17.37 -3.15
N ILE A 63 0.19 -17.65 -1.98
CA ILE A 63 0.51 -18.82 -1.16
C ILE A 63 0.36 -20.14 -1.89
N VAL A 64 -0.64 -20.26 -2.78
CA VAL A 64 -0.93 -21.51 -3.51
C VAL A 64 0.27 -21.98 -4.31
N CYS A 65 0.99 -21.05 -4.92
CA CYS A 65 2.16 -21.37 -5.73
C CYS A 65 3.47 -21.24 -4.96
N HIS A 66 3.59 -20.21 -4.12
CA HIS A 66 4.87 -19.90 -3.46
C HIS A 66 4.99 -20.44 -2.01
N GLY A 67 3.97 -21.15 -1.55
CA GLY A 67 3.94 -21.80 -0.25
C GLY A 67 3.79 -20.87 0.96
N PRO A 68 3.50 -21.43 2.13
CA PRO A 68 3.40 -20.66 3.36
C PRO A 68 4.75 -20.00 3.68
N GLN A 69 4.70 -18.76 4.19
CA GLN A 69 5.90 -17.97 4.48
C GLN A 69 6.87 -17.84 3.28
N ALA A 70 6.34 -17.95 2.07
CA ALA A 70 7.10 -17.81 0.83
C ALA A 70 8.28 -18.81 0.70
N THR A 71 8.12 -20.01 1.28
CA THR A 71 9.17 -21.05 1.30
C THR A 71 9.30 -21.80 -0.02
N GLY A 72 8.38 -21.58 -0.96
CA GLY A 72 8.35 -22.25 -2.25
C GLY A 72 7.31 -23.37 -2.29
N GLY A 73 7.04 -23.84 -3.50
CA GLY A 73 6.07 -24.90 -3.80
C GLY A 73 6.11 -25.17 -5.29
N ILE A 74 5.00 -24.98 -5.99
CA ILE A 74 4.94 -24.98 -7.48
C ILE A 74 5.84 -23.87 -8.04
N GLY A 75 5.79 -22.70 -7.39
CA GLY A 75 6.67 -21.58 -7.67
C GLY A 75 7.94 -21.61 -6.80
N PRO A 76 8.94 -20.80 -7.14
CA PRO A 76 10.18 -20.74 -6.38
C PRO A 76 9.97 -20.11 -5.00
N ARG A 77 10.91 -20.41 -4.10
CA ARG A 77 11.03 -19.71 -2.82
C ARG A 77 11.23 -18.22 -3.06
N LEU A 78 10.43 -17.38 -2.35
CA LEU A 78 10.56 -15.92 -2.39
C LEU A 78 11.25 -15.37 -1.13
N ALA A 79 11.12 -16.03 0.02
CA ALA A 79 11.82 -15.62 1.23
C ALA A 79 13.34 -15.58 0.98
N GLY A 80 13.96 -14.41 1.19
CA GLY A 80 15.39 -14.19 0.93
C GLY A 80 15.79 -14.16 -0.56
N ASN A 81 14.84 -14.14 -1.48
CA ASN A 81 15.16 -14.13 -2.92
C ASN A 81 15.76 -12.79 -3.37
N PRO A 82 16.91 -12.80 -4.08
CA PRO A 82 17.58 -11.58 -4.53
C PRO A 82 16.72 -10.66 -5.40
N VAL A 83 15.72 -11.20 -6.12
CA VAL A 83 14.80 -10.41 -6.94
C VAL A 83 14.06 -9.35 -6.13
N LEU A 84 13.81 -9.59 -4.85
CA LEU A 84 13.14 -8.64 -3.97
C LEU A 84 13.96 -7.38 -3.72
N SER A 85 15.28 -7.46 -3.81
CA SER A 85 16.20 -6.33 -3.65
C SER A 85 16.34 -5.53 -4.96
N ASN A 86 16.13 -6.18 -6.11
CA ASN A 86 16.14 -5.52 -7.40
C ASN A 86 14.71 -5.14 -7.80
N GLU A 87 14.39 -3.86 -7.61
CA GLU A 87 13.03 -3.36 -7.84
C GLU A 87 12.57 -3.55 -9.30
N GLN A 88 13.42 -3.20 -10.24
CA GLN A 88 13.08 -3.32 -11.66
C GLN A 88 12.83 -4.78 -12.07
N ALA A 89 13.68 -5.70 -11.61
CA ALA A 89 13.51 -7.12 -11.88
C ALA A 89 12.23 -7.68 -11.23
N PHE A 90 11.94 -7.27 -10.00
CA PHE A 90 10.72 -7.66 -9.32
C PHE A 90 9.47 -7.24 -10.09
N TRP A 91 9.36 -5.96 -10.44
CA TRP A 91 8.20 -5.43 -11.15
C TRP A 91 8.05 -6.03 -12.54
N LYS A 92 9.15 -6.28 -13.23
CA LYS A 92 9.12 -6.97 -14.52
C LYS A 92 8.50 -8.36 -14.39
N VAL A 93 8.95 -9.16 -13.42
CA VAL A 93 8.42 -10.52 -13.21
C VAL A 93 6.94 -10.50 -12.87
N VAL A 94 6.50 -9.61 -11.98
CA VAL A 94 5.10 -9.59 -11.55
C VAL A 94 4.17 -9.03 -12.62
N TYR A 95 4.62 -8.12 -13.45
CA TYR A 95 3.79 -7.55 -14.51
C TYR A 95 3.69 -8.41 -15.75
N GLU A 96 4.82 -8.98 -16.17
CA GLU A 96 4.89 -9.76 -17.40
C GLU A 96 4.61 -11.26 -17.18
N GLY A 97 4.71 -11.70 -15.92
CA GLY A 97 4.70 -13.12 -15.58
C GLY A 97 6.03 -13.78 -15.92
N ARG A 98 6.17 -15.05 -15.54
CA ARG A 98 7.33 -15.87 -15.94
C ARG A 98 7.00 -17.33 -15.82
N HIS A 99 7.25 -18.11 -16.89
CA HIS A 99 6.92 -19.53 -16.96
C HIS A 99 5.45 -19.80 -16.64
N VAL A 100 5.16 -20.47 -15.53
CA VAL A 100 3.81 -20.77 -15.07
C VAL A 100 3.18 -19.65 -14.22
N MET A 101 3.96 -18.64 -13.85
CA MET A 101 3.45 -17.47 -13.13
C MET A 101 2.72 -16.54 -14.12
N PRO A 102 1.43 -16.27 -13.93
CA PRO A 102 0.70 -15.36 -14.81
C PRO A 102 1.13 -13.90 -14.60
N PRO A 103 0.89 -13.02 -15.59
CA PRO A 103 1.05 -11.59 -15.40
C PRO A 103 0.01 -11.07 -14.41
N LEU A 104 0.44 -10.26 -13.45
CA LEU A 104 -0.42 -9.78 -12.36
C LEU A 104 -0.79 -8.30 -12.48
N LYS A 105 -0.37 -7.63 -13.55
CA LYS A 105 -0.56 -6.19 -13.75
C LYS A 105 -2.02 -5.74 -13.58
N ASP A 106 -2.96 -6.54 -14.06
CA ASP A 106 -4.39 -6.19 -14.03
C ASP A 106 -5.15 -6.93 -12.91
N ALA A 107 -4.48 -7.83 -12.20
CA ALA A 107 -5.09 -8.62 -11.12
C ALA A 107 -4.85 -8.04 -9.73
N ILE A 108 -3.73 -7.34 -9.54
CA ILE A 108 -3.31 -6.77 -8.25
C ILE A 108 -2.83 -5.34 -8.48
N THR A 109 -3.27 -4.40 -7.66
CA THR A 109 -2.84 -2.99 -7.77
C THR A 109 -1.36 -2.82 -7.43
N GLU A 110 -0.75 -1.74 -7.91
CA GLU A 110 0.65 -1.42 -7.57
C GLU A 110 0.86 -1.31 -6.06
N GLN A 111 -0.09 -0.70 -5.33
CA GLN A 111 0.00 -0.58 -3.88
C GLN A 111 -0.04 -1.94 -3.19
N GLN A 112 -0.96 -2.81 -3.57
CA GLN A 112 -1.05 -4.16 -3.01
C GLN A 112 0.23 -4.97 -3.29
N MET A 113 0.80 -4.83 -4.47
CA MET A 113 2.05 -5.50 -4.83
C MET A 113 3.24 -4.92 -4.05
N ALA A 114 3.26 -3.59 -3.83
CA ALA A 114 4.27 -2.96 -2.98
C ALA A 114 4.19 -3.44 -1.53
N ASP A 115 2.97 -3.60 -1.00
CA ASP A 115 2.72 -4.14 0.34
C ASP A 115 3.22 -5.60 0.45
N ILE A 116 2.88 -6.45 -0.52
CA ILE A 116 3.37 -7.83 -0.58
C ILE A 116 4.91 -7.87 -0.63
N ARG A 117 5.52 -7.04 -1.49
CA ARG A 117 6.98 -6.96 -1.57
C ARG A 117 7.62 -6.51 -0.26
N ALA A 118 7.03 -5.54 0.42
CA ALA A 118 7.50 -5.06 1.72
C ALA A 118 7.50 -6.19 2.76
N TRP A 119 6.42 -6.96 2.83
CA TRP A 119 6.35 -8.13 3.70
C TRP A 119 7.36 -9.21 3.32
N LEU A 120 7.47 -9.58 2.05
CA LEU A 120 8.43 -10.58 1.57
C LEU A 120 9.88 -10.24 1.93
N LYS A 121 10.23 -8.95 1.96
CA LYS A 121 11.57 -8.48 2.35
C LYS A 121 11.86 -8.67 3.85
N THR A 122 10.86 -8.91 4.69
CA THR A 122 11.05 -9.23 6.10
C THR A 122 11.42 -10.70 6.32
N LEU A 123 11.11 -11.57 5.32
CA LEU A 123 11.36 -13.01 5.38
C LEU A 123 12.81 -13.32 4.94
N ARG A 124 13.46 -14.25 5.61
CA ARG A 124 14.85 -14.66 5.33
C ARG A 124 14.96 -16.15 5.01
#